data_0ed3067f8a4dc084f99ce6efe81bfbf0
#
_entry.id   0ed3067f8a4dc084f99ce6efe81bfbf0
#
_cell.length_a   1.000
_cell.length_b   1.000
_cell.length_c   1.000
_cell.angle_alpha   90.00
_cell.angle_beta   90.00
_cell.angle_gamma   90.00
#
_symmetry.space_group_name_H-M   'P 1'
#
loop_
_entity.id
_entity.type
_entity.pdbx_description
1 polymer ?
#
loop_
_entity_poly.entity_id
_entity_poly.type
_entity_poly.pdbx_seq_one_letter_code
_entity_poly.pdbx_strand_id
1 'polypeptide(L)'
;LSSADVTVFDELVQNITIEREKIRNVTTFALEHAIQSEEIISKLSEEMKVAEKLSSPAELQVSLLYALSDVLHNASAPVKHASSYRLHIREALPNVFQILGDSLKSCGVIQRAPFKKRVLDVVRVWREWYIFELSFCDKLEELFLSTTTT
;
A
#
# COMPACT_ATOMS: atom_id res chain seq x y z
N LEU A 1 -6.26 -18.48 -1.20
CA LEU A 1 -7.55 -18.12 -0.59
C LEU A 1 -8.68 -18.93 -1.23
N SER A 2 -9.64 -19.33 -0.42
CA SER A 2 -10.87 -19.93 -0.92
C SER A 2 -11.70 -18.91 -1.71
N SER A 3 -12.68 -19.39 -2.51
CA SER A 3 -13.58 -18.48 -3.23
C SER A 3 -14.33 -17.54 -2.29
N ALA A 4 -14.76 -18.05 -1.13
CA ALA A 4 -15.45 -17.26 -0.12
C ALA A 4 -14.54 -16.19 0.46
N ASP A 5 -13.27 -16.53 0.76
CA ASP A 5 -12.30 -15.60 1.30
C ASP A 5 -11.95 -14.51 0.29
N VAL A 6 -11.81 -14.86 -1.00
CA VAL A 6 -11.58 -13.88 -2.07
C VAL A 6 -12.73 -12.87 -2.12
N THR A 7 -13.97 -13.33 -2.04
CA THR A 7 -15.14 -12.45 -2.04
C THR A 7 -15.11 -11.47 -0.85
N VAL A 8 -14.81 -11.97 0.35
CA VAL A 8 -14.71 -11.15 1.55
C VAL A 8 -13.60 -10.11 1.40
N PHE A 9 -12.43 -10.55 0.93
CA PHE A 9 -11.30 -9.64 0.76
C PHE A 9 -11.59 -8.55 -0.29
N ASP A 10 -12.17 -8.93 -1.42
CA ASP A 10 -12.52 -7.97 -2.47
C ASP A 10 -13.48 -6.91 -1.96
N GLU A 11 -14.47 -7.30 -1.15
CA GLU A 11 -15.39 -6.34 -0.53
C GLU A 11 -14.68 -5.37 0.41
N LEU A 12 -13.76 -5.88 1.23
CA LEU A 12 -12.98 -5.03 2.15
C LEU A 12 -12.13 -4.03 1.38
N VAL A 13 -11.52 -4.45 0.28
CA VAL A 13 -10.66 -3.59 -0.54
C VAL A 13 -11.50 -2.56 -1.32
N GLN A 14 -12.64 -2.96 -1.86
CA GLN A 14 -13.52 -2.05 -2.60
C GLN A 14 -14.13 -0.97 -1.72
N ASN A 15 -14.33 -1.26 -0.43
CA ASN A 15 -14.91 -0.32 0.52
C ASN A 15 -13.85 0.44 1.34
N ILE A 16 -12.58 0.27 1.03
CA ILE A 16 -11.52 0.89 1.81
C ILE A 16 -11.52 2.41 1.68
N THR A 17 -11.33 3.07 2.81
CA THR A 17 -11.12 4.52 2.91
C THR A 17 -9.96 4.76 3.85
N ILE A 18 -9.57 6.02 4.06
CA ILE A 18 -8.55 6.37 5.04
C ILE A 18 -9.04 6.26 6.49
N GLU A 19 -10.32 5.96 6.70
CA GLU A 19 -10.85 5.76 8.04
C GLU A 19 -10.15 4.57 8.71
N ARG A 20 -9.81 4.76 9.98
CA ARG A 20 -9.05 3.78 10.75
C ARG A 20 -9.70 2.40 10.77
N GLU A 21 -11.03 2.36 10.91
CA GLU A 21 -11.78 1.10 10.93
C GLU A 21 -11.66 0.33 9.62
N LYS A 22 -11.73 1.02 8.49
CA LYS A 22 -11.63 0.40 7.17
C LYS A 22 -10.24 -0.17 6.94
N ILE A 23 -9.21 0.56 7.32
CA ILE A 23 -7.81 0.08 7.25
C ILE A 23 -7.64 -1.13 8.16
N ARG A 24 -8.13 -1.07 9.39
CA ARG A 24 -8.03 -2.17 10.36
C ARG A 24 -8.70 -3.44 9.86
N ASN A 25 -9.84 -3.34 9.19
CA ASN A 25 -10.54 -4.49 8.65
C ASN A 25 -9.69 -5.25 7.63
N VAL A 26 -8.99 -4.54 6.77
CA VAL A 26 -8.05 -5.15 5.82
C VAL A 26 -6.88 -5.79 6.55
N THR A 27 -6.30 -5.10 7.52
CA THR A 27 -5.18 -5.63 8.32
C THR A 27 -5.58 -6.90 9.08
N THR A 28 -6.74 -6.90 9.71
CA THR A 28 -7.25 -8.07 10.42
C THR A 28 -7.39 -9.27 9.50
N PHE A 29 -7.97 -9.07 8.33
CA PHE A 29 -8.08 -10.13 7.32
C PHE A 29 -6.68 -10.64 6.93
N ALA A 30 -5.76 -9.73 6.68
CA ALA A 30 -4.40 -10.09 6.28
C ALA A 30 -3.71 -10.94 7.35
N LEU A 31 -3.84 -10.57 8.62
CA LEU A 31 -3.24 -11.33 9.73
C LEU A 31 -3.89 -12.71 9.90
N GLU A 32 -5.19 -12.79 9.76
CA GLU A 32 -5.92 -14.07 9.85
C GLU A 32 -5.57 -15.02 8.70
N HIS A 33 -5.12 -14.48 7.57
CA HIS A 33 -4.77 -15.25 6.38
C HIS A 33 -3.29 -15.12 6.03
N ALA A 34 -2.44 -14.98 7.04
CA ALA A 34 -1.01 -14.69 6.84
C ALA A 34 -0.25 -15.78 6.07
N ILE A 35 -0.74 -17.01 6.08
CA ILE A 35 -0.14 -18.09 5.27
C ILE A 35 -0.26 -17.79 3.76
N GLN A 36 -1.26 -17.00 3.35
CA GLN A 36 -1.44 -16.56 1.97
C GLN A 36 -0.96 -15.11 1.77
N SER A 37 0.05 -14.68 2.53
CA SER A 37 0.54 -13.29 2.46
C SER A 37 0.96 -12.87 1.05
N GLU A 38 1.60 -13.75 0.30
CA GLU A 38 2.01 -13.45 -1.08
C GLU A 38 0.81 -13.11 -1.95
N GLU A 39 -0.25 -13.93 -1.89
CA GLU A 39 -1.47 -13.71 -2.65
C GLU A 39 -2.18 -12.42 -2.25
N ILE A 40 -2.25 -12.14 -0.94
CA ILE A 40 -2.90 -10.93 -0.42
C ILE A 40 -2.16 -9.68 -0.89
N ILE A 41 -0.83 -9.67 -0.81
CA ILE A 41 -0.04 -8.51 -1.25
C ILE A 41 -0.12 -8.33 -2.76
N SER A 42 -0.13 -9.43 -3.51
CA SER A 42 -0.34 -9.38 -4.96
C SER A 42 -1.68 -8.73 -5.31
N LYS A 43 -2.75 -9.09 -4.62
CA LYS A 43 -4.08 -8.51 -4.84
C LYS A 43 -4.12 -7.01 -4.50
N LEU A 44 -3.50 -6.60 -3.40
CA LEU A 44 -3.42 -5.17 -3.05
C LEU A 44 -2.64 -4.38 -4.10
N SER A 45 -1.56 -4.95 -4.62
CA SER A 45 -0.75 -4.33 -5.68
C SER A 45 -1.55 -4.20 -6.98
N GLU A 46 -2.34 -5.21 -7.34
CA GLU A 46 -3.22 -5.16 -8.50
C GLU A 46 -4.29 -4.08 -8.35
N GLU A 47 -4.88 -3.95 -7.17
CA GLU A 47 -5.86 -2.90 -6.90
C GLU A 47 -5.25 -1.51 -7.00
N MET A 48 -4.01 -1.34 -6.58
CA MET A 48 -3.26 -0.10 -6.74
C MET A 48 -3.18 0.27 -8.23
N LYS A 49 -2.90 -0.71 -9.08
CA LYS A 49 -2.80 -0.53 -10.54
C LYS A 49 -4.16 -0.23 -11.16
N VAL A 50 -5.20 -0.96 -10.75
CA VAL A 50 -6.57 -0.74 -11.23
C VAL A 50 -7.05 0.66 -10.88
N ALA A 51 -6.69 1.16 -9.70
CA ALA A 51 -7.07 2.49 -9.25
C ALA A 51 -6.56 3.61 -10.16
N GLU A 52 -5.46 3.41 -10.89
CA GLU A 52 -4.95 4.41 -11.85
C GLU A 52 -5.98 4.78 -12.91
N LYS A 53 -6.90 3.87 -13.23
CA LYS A 53 -7.91 4.07 -14.28
C LYS A 53 -9.11 4.89 -13.82
N LEU A 54 -9.21 5.16 -12.53
CA LEU A 54 -10.29 5.97 -11.98
C LEU A 54 -10.07 7.44 -12.35
N SER A 55 -11.15 8.20 -12.35
CA SER A 55 -11.07 9.65 -12.60
C SER A 55 -10.29 10.38 -11.52
N SER A 56 -10.28 9.86 -10.31
CA SER A 56 -9.57 10.42 -9.17
C SER A 56 -8.93 9.29 -8.35
N PRO A 57 -7.79 8.76 -8.79
CA PRO A 57 -7.20 7.57 -8.19
C PRO A 57 -6.55 7.81 -6.81
N ALA A 58 -6.17 9.04 -6.50
CA ALA A 58 -5.32 9.34 -5.35
C ALA A 58 -5.90 8.86 -4.02
N GLU A 59 -7.19 9.06 -3.79
CA GLU A 59 -7.81 8.70 -2.52
C GLU A 59 -7.79 7.18 -2.26
N LEU A 60 -8.15 6.40 -3.26
CA LEU A 60 -8.11 4.94 -3.14
C LEU A 60 -6.66 4.45 -3.01
N GLN A 61 -5.74 5.00 -3.78
CA GLN A 61 -4.33 4.61 -3.72
C GLN A 61 -3.70 4.93 -2.36
N VAL A 62 -4.02 6.07 -1.78
CA VAL A 62 -3.56 6.42 -0.43
C VAL A 62 -4.13 5.43 0.60
N SER A 63 -5.41 5.09 0.49
CA SER A 63 -6.04 4.13 1.38
C SER A 63 -5.37 2.75 1.30
N LEU A 64 -5.05 2.29 0.09
CA LEU A 64 -4.34 1.03 -0.11
C LEU A 64 -2.92 1.08 0.45
N LEU A 65 -2.23 2.20 0.28
CA LEU A 65 -0.90 2.39 0.86
C LEU A 65 -0.95 2.36 2.39
N TYR A 66 -1.96 3.00 2.99
CA TYR A 66 -2.16 2.98 4.44
C TYR A 66 -2.43 1.55 4.92
N ALA A 67 -3.18 0.76 4.16
CA ALA A 67 -3.39 -0.65 4.49
C ALA A 67 -2.08 -1.44 4.47
N LEU A 68 -1.26 -1.27 3.43
CA LEU A 68 0.06 -1.91 3.36
C LEU A 68 0.92 -1.50 4.55
N SER A 69 0.93 -0.23 4.90
CA SER A 69 1.69 0.29 6.04
C SER A 69 1.19 -0.30 7.37
N ASP A 70 -0.12 -0.41 7.54
CA ASP A 70 -0.69 -0.97 8.76
C ASP A 70 -0.35 -2.46 8.91
N VAL A 71 -0.40 -3.22 7.82
CA VAL A 71 0.03 -4.62 7.82
C VAL A 71 1.52 -4.71 8.21
N LEU A 72 2.38 -3.84 7.68
CA LEU A 72 3.80 -3.80 8.04
C LEU A 72 4.01 -3.56 9.53
N HIS A 73 3.29 -2.61 10.11
CA HIS A 73 3.38 -2.31 11.54
C HIS A 73 2.94 -3.48 12.41
N ASN A 74 2.08 -4.35 11.89
CA ASN A 74 1.58 -5.51 12.60
C ASN A 74 2.26 -6.83 12.20
N ALA A 75 3.28 -6.78 11.34
CA ALA A 75 3.97 -7.98 10.86
C ALA A 75 4.76 -8.71 11.95
N SER A 76 5.05 -8.05 13.06
CA SER A 76 5.70 -8.65 14.22
C SER A 76 4.71 -9.20 15.26
N ALA A 77 3.41 -9.13 15.00
CA ALA A 77 2.39 -9.67 15.88
C ALA A 77 2.61 -11.18 16.09
N PRO A 78 2.26 -11.72 17.26
CA PRO A 78 2.43 -13.15 17.57
C PRO A 78 1.37 -14.00 16.86
N VAL A 79 1.23 -13.82 15.56
CA VAL A 79 0.34 -14.57 14.67
C VAL A 79 1.23 -15.37 13.73
N LYS A 80 0.90 -16.64 13.55
CA LYS A 80 1.67 -17.53 12.68
C LYS A 80 1.75 -16.96 11.27
N HIS A 81 2.96 -16.93 10.71
CA HIS A 81 3.27 -16.42 9.35
C HIS A 81 3.15 -14.91 9.16
N ALA A 82 2.79 -14.14 10.19
CA ALA A 82 2.66 -12.68 10.06
C ALA A 82 3.95 -12.02 9.58
N SER A 83 5.10 -12.53 10.01
CA SER A 83 6.41 -11.98 9.64
C SER A 83 6.70 -12.04 8.14
N SER A 84 6.07 -12.95 7.40
CA SER A 84 6.27 -13.05 5.96
C SER A 84 5.77 -11.84 5.19
N TYR A 85 4.88 -11.04 5.78
CA TYR A 85 4.43 -9.80 5.15
C TYR A 85 5.56 -8.80 4.93
N ARG A 86 6.57 -8.75 5.81
CA ARG A 86 7.70 -7.83 5.61
C ARG A 86 8.40 -8.09 4.29
N LEU A 87 8.63 -9.35 3.95
CA LEU A 87 9.28 -9.72 2.70
C LEU A 87 8.39 -9.40 1.49
N HIS A 88 7.15 -9.84 1.52
CA HIS A 88 6.26 -9.70 0.37
C HIS A 88 5.92 -8.24 0.08
N ILE A 89 5.70 -7.46 1.13
CA ILE A 89 5.45 -6.01 0.96
C ILE A 89 6.72 -5.33 0.42
N ARG A 90 7.89 -5.62 1.00
CA ARG A 90 9.14 -5.04 0.51
C ARG A 90 9.34 -5.31 -0.98
N GLU A 91 9.08 -6.52 -1.43
CA GLU A 91 9.21 -6.89 -2.83
C GLU A 91 8.22 -6.14 -3.74
N ALA A 92 7.03 -5.85 -3.23
CA ALA A 92 5.99 -5.17 -4.00
C ALA A 92 6.15 -3.65 -4.06
N LEU A 93 6.76 -3.03 -3.06
CA LEU A 93 6.79 -1.58 -2.89
C LEU A 93 7.43 -0.80 -4.05
N PRO A 94 8.53 -1.24 -4.68
CA PRO A 94 9.06 -0.48 -5.80
C PRO A 94 8.05 -0.29 -6.93
N ASN A 95 7.33 -1.33 -7.30
CA ASN A 95 6.28 -1.24 -8.31
C ASN A 95 5.12 -0.36 -7.84
N VAL A 96 4.70 -0.51 -6.58
CA VAL A 96 3.63 0.31 -5.99
C VAL A 96 3.99 1.80 -6.03
N PHE A 97 5.22 2.15 -5.67
CA PHE A 97 5.66 3.55 -5.66
C PHE A 97 5.82 4.12 -7.06
N GLN A 98 6.16 3.29 -8.03
CA GLN A 98 6.15 3.70 -9.42
C GLN A 98 4.73 4.01 -9.90
N ILE A 99 3.76 3.17 -9.55
CA ILE A 99 2.34 3.40 -9.84
C ILE A 99 1.87 4.72 -9.21
N LEU A 100 2.21 4.93 -7.94
CA LEU A 100 1.87 6.17 -7.24
C LEU A 100 2.50 7.39 -7.92
N GLY A 101 3.73 7.26 -8.39
CA GLY A 101 4.43 8.32 -9.13
C GLY A 101 3.74 8.66 -10.44
N ASP A 102 3.27 7.66 -11.17
CA ASP A 102 2.52 7.86 -12.40
C ASP A 102 1.21 8.61 -12.13
N SER A 103 0.52 8.24 -11.07
CA SER A 103 -0.71 8.92 -10.65
C SER A 103 -0.45 10.36 -10.20
N LEU A 104 0.67 10.61 -9.55
CA LEU A 104 1.06 11.98 -9.15
C LEU A 104 1.26 12.86 -10.38
N LYS A 105 1.90 12.35 -11.42
CA LYS A 105 2.13 13.10 -12.67
C LYS A 105 0.85 13.48 -13.38
N SER A 106 -0.16 12.61 -13.32
CA SER A 106 -1.41 12.80 -14.04
C SER A 106 -2.52 13.45 -13.21
N CYS A 107 -2.33 13.63 -11.91
CA CYS A 107 -3.39 14.19 -11.04
C CYS A 107 -3.55 15.70 -11.23
N GLY A 108 -4.74 16.19 -10.89
CA GLY A 108 -5.06 17.62 -10.96
C GLY A 108 -4.22 18.46 -9.99
N VAL A 109 -4.07 19.74 -10.33
CA VAL A 109 -3.22 20.67 -9.58
C VAL A 109 -3.64 20.76 -8.10
N ILE A 110 -4.95 20.79 -7.85
CA ILE A 110 -5.47 20.92 -6.47
C ILE A 110 -5.17 19.68 -5.64
N GLN A 111 -5.19 18.49 -6.25
CA GLN A 111 -4.99 17.22 -5.57
C GLN A 111 -3.51 16.87 -5.38
N ARG A 112 -2.63 17.47 -6.17
CA ARG A 112 -1.21 17.06 -6.24
C ARG A 112 -0.48 17.22 -4.91
N ALA A 113 -0.54 18.39 -4.29
CA ALA A 113 0.18 18.64 -3.05
C ALA A 113 -0.31 17.77 -1.89
N PRO A 114 -1.62 17.61 -1.64
CA PRO A 114 -2.10 16.70 -0.60
C PRO A 114 -1.72 15.24 -0.87
N PHE A 115 -1.82 14.77 -2.10
CA PHE A 115 -1.46 13.40 -2.47
C PHE A 115 0.03 13.15 -2.22
N LYS A 116 0.87 14.04 -2.71
CA LYS A 116 2.32 13.96 -2.51
C LYS A 116 2.67 13.92 -1.03
N LYS A 117 2.07 14.80 -0.23
CA LYS A 117 2.33 14.87 1.21
C LYS A 117 1.98 13.56 1.90
N ARG A 118 0.81 12.99 1.62
CA ARG A 118 0.35 11.76 2.26
C ARG A 118 1.28 10.58 1.98
N VAL A 119 1.71 10.44 0.74
CA VAL A 119 2.64 9.36 0.36
C VAL A 119 4.00 9.55 1.03
N LEU A 120 4.55 10.76 1.00
CA LEU A 120 5.85 11.04 1.61
C LEU A 120 5.80 10.91 3.14
N ASP A 121 4.67 11.24 3.78
CA ASP A 121 4.51 11.04 5.22
C ASP A 121 4.61 9.56 5.61
N VAL A 122 4.09 8.66 4.78
CA VAL A 122 4.21 7.22 5.03
C VAL A 122 5.70 6.80 5.00
N VAL A 123 6.42 7.24 3.99
CA VAL A 123 7.87 6.92 3.87
C VAL A 123 8.65 7.51 5.05
N ARG A 124 8.30 8.73 5.47
CA ARG A 124 8.92 9.37 6.63
C ARG A 124 8.73 8.52 7.89
N VAL A 125 7.54 8.02 8.13
CA VAL A 125 7.26 7.13 9.28
C VAL A 125 8.09 5.85 9.18
N TRP A 126 8.21 5.27 8.00
CA TRP A 126 9.03 4.08 7.80
C TRP A 126 10.50 4.33 8.12
N ARG A 127 11.02 5.52 7.82
CA ARG A 127 12.37 5.92 8.21
C ARG A 127 12.50 6.09 9.72
N GLU A 128 11.59 6.83 10.32
CA GLU A 128 11.63 7.13 11.75
C GLU A 128 11.53 5.89 12.62
N TRP A 129 10.75 4.91 12.20
CA TRP A 129 10.54 3.66 12.92
C TRP A 129 11.46 2.53 12.45
N TYR A 130 12.38 2.82 11.54
CA TYR A 130 13.31 1.82 10.98
C TYR A 130 12.60 0.58 10.44
N ILE A 131 11.44 0.78 9.83
CA ILE A 131 10.69 -0.31 9.16
C ILE A 131 11.53 -0.87 8.01
N PHE A 132 12.20 -0.01 7.25
CA PHE A 132 13.15 -0.35 6.18
C PHE A 132 14.42 0.45 6.34
N GLU A 133 15.51 -0.04 5.77
CA GLU A 133 16.78 0.71 5.70
C GLU A 133 16.61 2.00 4.92
N LEU A 134 17.41 3.02 5.27
CA LEU A 134 17.27 4.36 4.68
C LEU A 134 17.45 4.36 3.18
N SER A 135 18.36 3.54 2.64
CA SER A 135 18.59 3.43 1.19
C SER A 135 17.36 2.94 0.45
N PHE A 136 16.61 2.03 1.03
CA PHE A 136 15.37 1.54 0.44
C PHE A 136 14.28 2.62 0.43
N CYS A 137 14.14 3.34 1.54
CA CYS A 137 13.20 4.47 1.62
C CYS A 137 13.55 5.56 0.60
N ASP A 138 14.83 5.87 0.42
CA ASP A 138 15.29 6.82 -0.58
C ASP A 138 14.91 6.37 -2.00
N LYS A 139 15.06 5.09 -2.28
CA LYS A 139 14.66 4.51 -3.58
C LYS A 139 13.17 4.67 -3.82
N LEU A 140 12.34 4.42 -2.81
CA LEU A 140 10.89 4.57 -2.94
C LEU A 140 10.50 6.01 -3.23
N GLU A 141 11.10 6.97 -2.53
CA GLU A 141 10.85 8.39 -2.80
C GLU A 141 11.29 8.77 -4.22
N GLU A 142 12.43 8.27 -4.66
CA GLU A 142 12.94 8.54 -6.01
C GLU A 142 11.95 8.03 -7.07
N LEU A 143 11.44 6.80 -6.90
CA LEU A 143 10.44 6.24 -7.82
C LEU A 143 9.17 7.07 -7.85
N PHE A 144 8.72 7.53 -6.69
CA PHE A 144 7.51 8.35 -6.58
C PHE A 144 7.68 9.74 -7.18
N LEU A 145 8.82 10.38 -6.93
CA LEU A 145 9.08 11.76 -7.33
C LEU A 145 9.78 11.87 -8.67
N SER A 146 10.08 10.75 -9.34
CA SER A 146 10.80 10.78 -10.62
C SER A 146 10.06 11.63 -11.64
N THR A 147 10.76 12.64 -12.15
CA THR A 147 10.25 13.53 -13.19
C THR A 147 10.73 13.11 -14.59
N THR A 148 11.50 12.02 -14.65
CA THR A 148 11.98 11.54 -15.94
C THR A 148 10.83 11.03 -16.78
N THR A 149 10.51 11.81 -17.80
CA THR A 149 9.66 11.40 -18.88
C THR A 149 10.54 10.73 -19.94
N THR A 150 10.48 9.47 -19.99
CA THR A 150 11.00 8.74 -21.13
C THR A 150 9.87 7.98 -21.76
#